data_7173fdec4751ed888017e3af03f77fb5
#
_entry.id   7173fdec4751ed888017e3af03f77fb5
#
_cell.length_a   1.000
_cell.length_b   1.000
_cell.length_c   1.000
_cell.angle_alpha   90.00
_cell.angle_beta   90.00
_cell.angle_gamma   90.00
#
_symmetry.space_group_name_H-M   'P 1'
#
loop_
_entity.id
_entity.type
_entity.pdbx_description
1 polymer ?
#
loop_
_entity_poly.entity_id
_entity_poly.type
_entity_poly.pdbx_seq_one_letter_code
_entity_poly.pdbx_strand_id
1 'polypeptide(L)'
;MSVDIADFEKTFVYQRTATIPEVTADLKTIGQFDAYHEQQKSKWGKGMATSFFIGLVSFVSIGTSNSFQQYAVVASSWLGLCFCAFIVCAIKRSKHGASDLANRRYELLEEVLRLLEKDSASNEPVAVRIDLQKPDHATKRVREGKVGPWNVQYFLDPWLELSGRFLDGTSYRLQGLEKYQARRKTYRSRSGKSKSKSKSKSALQVTLSLKPNPKRYAESEELSAKLKQSLQLPPWSNQKFVGVHKDRLLLTALTPADWHGKPIPPNPDDDSFFSGPHLVAMMFLSLYQALNQSQLKQE
;
A
#
# COMPACT_ATOMS: atom_id res chain seq x y z
N MET A 1 -9.94 21.98 7.87
CA MET A 1 -8.74 21.67 8.70
C MET A 1 -7.90 20.72 7.89
N SER A 2 -6.62 21.01 7.70
CA SER A 2 -5.67 20.07 7.05
C SER A 2 -5.31 18.92 8.01
N VAL A 3 -4.78 17.82 7.46
CA VAL A 3 -4.30 16.68 8.25
C VAL A 3 -3.25 17.13 9.27
N ASP A 4 -3.39 16.69 10.53
CA ASP A 4 -2.34 16.86 11.54
C ASP A 4 -1.29 15.76 11.36
N ILE A 5 -0.13 16.14 10.82
CA ILE A 5 0.98 15.23 10.56
C ILE A 5 1.54 14.63 11.86
N ALA A 6 1.52 15.38 12.98
CA ALA A 6 2.06 14.89 14.25
C ALA A 6 1.19 13.75 14.85
N ASP A 7 -0.13 13.81 14.67
CA ASP A 7 -1.03 12.73 15.07
C ASP A 7 -1.02 11.58 14.06
N PHE A 8 -0.92 11.89 12.76
CA PHE A 8 -0.77 10.89 11.71
C PHE A 8 0.51 10.04 11.91
N GLU A 9 1.66 10.64 12.23
CA GLU A 9 2.93 9.92 12.45
C GLU A 9 2.84 8.88 13.59
N LYS A 10 1.95 9.06 14.57
CA LYS A 10 1.77 8.10 15.67
C LYS A 10 1.06 6.83 15.25
N THR A 11 0.13 6.93 14.31
CA THR A 11 -0.78 5.83 13.96
C THR A 11 -0.63 5.34 12.53
N PHE A 12 -0.14 6.19 11.62
CA PHE A 12 -0.16 6.01 10.17
C PHE A 12 -1.55 5.67 9.61
N VAL A 13 -2.58 6.11 10.31
CA VAL A 13 -3.98 5.97 9.90
C VAL A 13 -4.54 7.37 9.64
N TYR A 14 -5.06 7.58 8.43
CA TYR A 14 -5.80 8.77 8.08
C TYR A 14 -7.28 8.43 8.01
N GLN A 15 -8.11 9.19 8.70
CA GLN A 15 -9.56 9.04 8.70
C GLN A 15 -10.22 10.42 8.71
N ARG A 16 -11.05 10.69 7.69
CA ARG A 16 -11.75 11.97 7.57
C ARG A 16 -13.02 11.83 6.73
N THR A 17 -14.01 12.68 7.04
CA THR A 17 -15.17 12.93 6.18
C THR A 17 -15.08 14.38 5.70
N ALA A 18 -14.86 14.57 4.40
CA ALA A 18 -14.64 15.88 3.78
C ALA A 18 -14.94 15.81 2.28
N THR A 19 -14.87 16.95 1.59
CA THR A 19 -14.97 16.97 0.12
C THR A 19 -13.77 16.31 -0.55
N ILE A 20 -13.95 15.82 -1.78
CA ILE A 20 -12.86 15.17 -2.53
C ILE A 20 -11.61 16.07 -2.66
N PRO A 21 -11.73 17.38 -3.00
CA PRO A 21 -10.56 18.26 -3.06
C PRO A 21 -9.82 18.39 -1.72
N GLU A 22 -10.53 18.45 -0.60
CA GLU A 22 -9.90 18.51 0.74
C GLU A 22 -9.13 17.23 1.07
N VAL A 23 -9.74 16.05 0.81
CA VAL A 23 -9.09 14.77 1.03
C VAL A 23 -7.86 14.64 0.12
N THR A 24 -7.95 15.05 -1.13
CA THR A 24 -6.82 15.03 -2.07
C THR A 24 -5.68 15.93 -1.62
N ALA A 25 -5.98 17.12 -1.06
CA ALA A 25 -4.97 18.00 -0.48
C ALA A 25 -4.26 17.36 0.72
N ASP A 26 -5.01 16.67 1.59
CA ASP A 26 -4.43 15.94 2.72
C ASP A 26 -3.54 14.78 2.26
N LEU A 27 -3.96 14.01 1.25
CA LEU A 27 -3.15 12.92 0.67
C LEU A 27 -1.84 13.44 0.06
N LYS A 28 -1.86 14.59 -0.61
CA LYS A 28 -0.63 15.24 -1.09
C LYS A 28 0.32 15.61 0.04
N THR A 29 -0.22 16.09 1.18
CA THR A 29 0.58 16.39 2.38
C THR A 29 1.20 15.11 2.95
N ILE A 30 0.46 14.01 3.01
CA ILE A 30 0.97 12.69 3.41
C ILE A 30 2.05 12.21 2.44
N GLY A 31 1.85 12.36 1.13
CA GLY A 31 2.87 12.02 0.11
C GLY A 31 4.15 12.84 0.23
N GLN A 32 4.05 14.13 0.58
CA GLN A 32 5.23 14.98 0.87
C GLN A 32 5.98 14.53 2.13
N PHE A 33 5.26 14.16 3.18
CA PHE A 33 5.83 13.57 4.38
C PHE A 33 6.61 12.29 4.06
N ASP A 34 6.02 11.38 3.29
CA ASP A 34 6.66 10.14 2.89
C ASP A 34 7.92 10.38 2.02
N ALA A 35 7.82 11.23 1.00
CA ALA A 35 8.95 11.61 0.16
C ALA A 35 10.13 12.22 0.95
N TYR A 36 9.82 13.03 1.97
CA TYR A 36 10.84 13.55 2.89
C TYR A 36 11.56 12.41 3.62
N HIS A 37 10.81 11.44 4.18
CA HIS A 37 11.39 10.32 4.91
C HIS A 37 12.22 9.39 4.01
N GLU A 38 11.75 9.11 2.78
CA GLU A 38 12.51 8.37 1.78
C GLU A 38 13.85 9.05 1.42
N GLN A 39 13.82 10.36 1.17
CA GLN A 39 15.04 11.13 0.90
C GLN A 39 16.03 11.07 2.06
N GLN A 40 15.56 11.26 3.29
CA GLN A 40 16.40 11.20 4.48
C GLN A 40 16.98 9.78 4.67
N LYS A 41 16.19 8.73 4.50
CA LYS A 41 16.63 7.34 4.55
C LYS A 41 17.74 7.06 3.52
N SER A 42 17.58 7.55 2.28
CA SER A 42 18.59 7.46 1.23
C SER A 42 19.87 8.21 1.58
N LYS A 43 19.74 9.46 2.06
CA LYS A 43 20.86 10.32 2.48
C LYS A 43 21.68 9.65 3.59
N TRP A 44 21.03 9.19 4.65
CA TRP A 44 21.70 8.50 5.75
C TRP A 44 22.27 7.14 5.34
N GLY A 45 21.64 6.46 4.36
CA GLY A 45 22.19 5.25 3.74
C GLY A 45 23.51 5.50 3.01
N LYS A 46 23.60 6.58 2.25
CA LYS A 46 24.85 7.01 1.59
C LYS A 46 25.92 7.38 2.63
N GLY A 47 25.56 8.15 3.65
CA GLY A 47 26.47 8.51 4.76
C GLY A 47 27.03 7.27 5.47
N MET A 48 26.20 6.27 5.73
CA MET A 48 26.62 4.98 6.32
C MET A 48 27.62 4.25 5.42
N ALA A 49 27.37 4.16 4.12
CA ALA A 49 28.28 3.53 3.17
C ALA A 49 29.63 4.29 3.09
N THR A 50 29.58 5.62 3.04
CA THR A 50 30.79 6.46 3.00
C THR A 50 31.64 6.28 4.27
N SER A 51 31.04 6.31 5.45
CA SER A 51 31.75 6.10 6.73
C SER A 51 32.41 4.72 6.78
N PHE A 52 31.73 3.69 6.27
CA PHE A 52 32.25 2.33 6.18
C PHE A 52 33.47 2.25 5.25
N PHE A 53 33.38 2.84 4.04
CA PHE A 53 34.49 2.85 3.07
C PHE A 53 35.71 3.62 3.58
N ILE A 54 35.50 4.80 4.17
CA ILE A 54 36.60 5.58 4.76
C ILE A 54 37.28 4.78 5.86
N GLY A 55 36.51 4.16 6.76
CA GLY A 55 37.03 3.31 7.82
C GLY A 55 37.84 2.12 7.29
N LEU A 56 37.34 1.44 6.23
CA LEU A 56 38.02 0.32 5.60
C LEU A 56 39.34 0.73 4.95
N VAL A 57 39.34 1.80 4.15
CA VAL A 57 40.54 2.32 3.51
C VAL A 57 41.57 2.73 4.56
N SER A 58 41.17 3.42 5.62
CA SER A 58 42.03 3.81 6.72
C SER A 58 42.63 2.59 7.42
N PHE A 59 41.80 1.56 7.68
CA PHE A 59 42.27 0.31 8.30
C PHE A 59 43.34 -0.38 7.48
N VAL A 60 43.14 -0.51 6.15
CA VAL A 60 44.10 -1.14 5.23
C VAL A 60 45.38 -0.32 5.16
N SER A 61 45.28 0.99 5.05
CA SER A 61 46.47 1.91 5.00
C SER A 61 47.33 1.84 6.26
N ILE A 62 46.71 1.69 7.42
CA ILE A 62 47.43 1.55 8.71
C ILE A 62 48.11 0.19 8.77
N GLY A 63 47.44 -0.89 8.33
CA GLY A 63 48.00 -2.26 8.38
C GLY A 63 49.20 -2.47 7.45
N THR A 64 49.38 -1.62 6.42
CA THR A 64 50.50 -1.67 5.47
C THR A 64 51.66 -0.75 5.80
N SER A 65 51.52 0.09 6.81
CA SER A 65 52.53 1.10 7.20
C SER A 65 53.53 0.50 8.18
N ASN A 66 54.83 0.63 7.85
CA ASN A 66 55.91 0.27 8.76
C ASN A 66 55.98 1.14 10.01
N SER A 67 55.27 2.26 10.04
CA SER A 67 55.18 3.22 11.16
C SER A 67 53.97 3.01 12.08
N PHE A 68 53.35 1.81 12.03
CA PHE A 68 52.10 1.49 12.77
C PHE A 68 52.18 1.85 14.26
N GLN A 69 53.28 1.53 14.95
CA GLN A 69 53.43 1.80 16.38
C GLN A 69 53.44 3.30 16.71
N GLN A 70 54.00 4.14 15.85
CA GLN A 70 54.12 5.59 16.07
C GLN A 70 52.78 6.31 15.95
N TYR A 71 51.87 5.79 15.09
CA TYR A 71 50.57 6.41 14.80
C TYR A 71 49.37 5.64 15.33
N ALA A 72 49.60 4.56 16.10
CA ALA A 72 48.55 3.66 16.56
C ALA A 72 47.41 4.37 17.32
N VAL A 73 47.73 5.36 18.17
CA VAL A 73 46.73 6.11 18.93
C VAL A 73 45.86 6.99 18.01
N VAL A 74 46.47 7.72 17.08
CA VAL A 74 45.74 8.57 16.12
C VAL A 74 44.87 7.71 15.19
N ALA A 75 45.41 6.59 14.75
CA ALA A 75 44.74 5.64 13.89
C ALA A 75 43.52 4.99 14.58
N SER A 76 43.68 4.58 15.82
CA SER A 76 42.57 4.00 16.59
C SER A 76 41.47 5.01 16.89
N SER A 77 41.85 6.27 17.21
CA SER A 77 40.90 7.38 17.42
C SER A 77 40.11 7.68 16.15
N TRP A 78 40.77 7.69 14.97
CA TRP A 78 40.12 7.91 13.68
C TRP A 78 39.14 6.78 13.30
N LEU A 79 39.54 5.51 13.48
CA LEU A 79 38.65 4.37 13.27
C LEU A 79 37.44 4.38 14.21
N GLY A 80 37.64 4.78 15.48
CA GLY A 80 36.59 5.01 16.45
C GLY A 80 35.59 6.05 15.98
N LEU A 81 36.07 7.19 15.42
CA LEU A 81 35.23 8.25 14.90
C LEU A 81 34.41 7.79 13.67
N CYS A 82 35.03 7.05 12.74
CA CYS A 82 34.33 6.46 11.59
C CYS A 82 33.25 5.46 12.05
N PHE A 83 33.52 4.65 13.06
CA PHE A 83 32.56 3.73 13.64
C PHE A 83 31.39 4.43 14.34
N CYS A 84 31.64 5.48 15.10
CA CYS A 84 30.59 6.31 15.70
C CYS A 84 29.72 6.98 14.62
N ALA A 85 30.33 7.53 13.57
CA ALA A 85 29.60 8.11 12.45
C ALA A 85 28.71 7.08 11.74
N PHE A 86 29.21 5.86 11.54
CA PHE A 86 28.43 4.74 10.98
C PHE A 86 27.22 4.41 11.85
N ILE A 87 27.39 4.30 13.18
CA ILE A 87 26.28 4.02 14.10
C ILE A 87 25.23 5.13 14.04
N VAL A 88 25.63 6.40 14.10
CA VAL A 88 24.69 7.55 14.01
C VAL A 88 23.91 7.50 12.70
N CYS A 89 24.58 7.26 11.56
CA CYS A 89 23.91 7.11 10.27
C CYS A 89 22.94 5.93 10.26
N ALA A 90 23.31 4.79 10.85
CA ALA A 90 22.44 3.61 10.94
C ALA A 90 21.19 3.88 11.79
N ILE A 91 21.31 4.53 12.93
CA ILE A 91 20.18 4.92 13.80
C ILE A 91 19.24 5.87 13.07
N LYS A 92 19.77 6.94 12.44
CA LYS A 92 18.98 7.91 11.67
C LYS A 92 18.27 7.24 10.49
N ARG A 93 18.96 6.39 9.73
CA ARG A 93 18.36 5.61 8.64
C ARG A 93 17.24 4.70 9.13
N SER A 94 17.42 4.02 10.26
CA SER A 94 16.39 3.15 10.85
C SER A 94 15.16 3.96 11.27
N LYS A 95 15.34 5.12 11.89
CA LYS A 95 14.24 6.00 12.29
C LYS A 95 13.41 6.43 11.07
N HIS A 96 14.03 6.93 10.00
CA HIS A 96 13.30 7.32 8.79
C HIS A 96 12.72 6.13 8.05
N GLY A 97 13.33 4.94 8.11
CA GLY A 97 12.77 3.71 7.56
C GLY A 97 11.53 3.17 8.30
N ALA A 98 11.31 3.59 9.55
CA ALA A 98 10.09 3.26 10.28
C ALA A 98 8.88 4.09 9.80
N SER A 99 9.13 5.31 9.33
CA SER A 99 8.11 6.22 8.79
C SER A 99 7.94 6.13 7.26
N ASP A 100 8.56 5.14 6.61
CA ASP A 100 8.46 4.85 5.17
C ASP A 100 7.15 4.12 4.88
N LEU A 101 6.26 4.77 4.15
CA LEU A 101 4.89 4.32 3.92
C LEU A 101 4.78 3.41 2.67
N ALA A 102 3.64 2.78 2.49
CA ALA A 102 3.34 2.03 1.28
C ALA A 102 2.74 2.97 0.21
N ASN A 103 3.59 3.61 -0.63
CA ASN A 103 3.21 4.63 -1.63
C ASN A 103 2.01 4.22 -2.47
N ARG A 104 1.98 2.96 -2.92
CA ARG A 104 0.91 2.42 -3.76
C ARG A 104 -0.50 2.58 -3.16
N ARG A 105 -0.64 2.66 -1.81
CA ARG A 105 -1.94 2.77 -1.13
C ARG A 105 -2.53 4.16 -1.26
N TYR A 106 -1.77 5.21 -0.92
CA TYR A 106 -2.28 6.57 -1.04
C TYR A 106 -2.34 7.04 -2.51
N GLU A 107 -1.41 6.59 -3.37
CA GLU A 107 -1.46 6.83 -4.82
C GLU A 107 -2.75 6.24 -5.43
N LEU A 108 -3.12 4.99 -5.07
CA LEU A 108 -4.38 4.38 -5.52
C LEU A 108 -5.57 5.22 -5.10
N LEU A 109 -5.62 5.64 -3.82
CA LEU A 109 -6.72 6.42 -3.30
C LEU A 109 -6.82 7.78 -4.01
N GLU A 110 -5.71 8.47 -4.24
CA GLU A 110 -5.67 9.75 -4.96
C GLU A 110 -6.23 9.60 -6.39
N GLU A 111 -5.80 8.56 -7.12
CA GLU A 111 -6.30 8.30 -8.48
C GLU A 111 -7.79 7.91 -8.50
N VAL A 112 -8.24 7.12 -7.54
CA VAL A 112 -9.66 6.77 -7.42
C VAL A 112 -10.49 7.99 -7.11
N LEU A 113 -10.07 8.86 -6.19
CA LEU A 113 -10.77 10.10 -5.88
C LEU A 113 -10.88 11.02 -7.10
N ARG A 114 -9.80 11.13 -7.90
CA ARG A 114 -9.78 11.91 -9.15
C ARG A 114 -10.78 11.37 -10.19
N LEU A 115 -10.98 10.04 -10.24
CA LEU A 115 -12.00 9.45 -11.11
C LEU A 115 -13.42 9.75 -10.60
N LEU A 116 -13.65 9.62 -9.29
CA LEU A 116 -14.97 9.80 -8.66
C LEU A 116 -15.41 11.27 -8.63
N GLU A 117 -14.47 12.21 -8.61
CA GLU A 117 -14.75 13.65 -8.60
C GLU A 117 -15.63 14.09 -9.77
N LYS A 118 -15.50 13.44 -10.92
CA LYS A 118 -16.27 13.76 -12.13
C LYS A 118 -17.76 13.45 -12.00
N ASP A 119 -18.10 12.45 -11.22
CA ASP A 119 -19.47 11.94 -11.06
C ASP A 119 -20.07 12.26 -9.68
N SER A 120 -19.35 13.02 -8.85
CA SER A 120 -19.77 13.45 -7.52
C SER A 120 -20.08 14.95 -7.52
N ALA A 121 -21.03 15.38 -6.67
CA ALA A 121 -21.27 16.80 -6.47
C ALA A 121 -20.09 17.43 -5.72
N SER A 122 -19.70 18.65 -6.10
CA SER A 122 -18.53 19.33 -5.53
C SER A 122 -18.57 19.50 -4.00
N ASN A 123 -19.76 19.53 -3.43
CA ASN A 123 -19.97 19.70 -1.98
C ASN A 123 -20.34 18.39 -1.28
N GLU A 124 -20.48 17.26 -2.01
CA GLU A 124 -20.81 15.98 -1.40
C GLU A 124 -19.58 15.44 -0.63
N PRO A 125 -19.71 15.20 0.68
CA PRO A 125 -18.59 14.70 1.45
C PRO A 125 -18.37 13.20 1.17
N VAL A 126 -17.11 12.79 1.12
CA VAL A 126 -16.69 11.40 1.11
C VAL A 126 -16.10 11.03 2.47
N ALA A 127 -16.44 9.86 2.98
CA ALA A 127 -15.81 9.33 4.18
C ALA A 127 -14.66 8.39 3.76
N VAL A 128 -13.46 8.70 4.22
CA VAL A 128 -12.23 7.99 3.89
C VAL A 128 -11.57 7.49 5.17
N ARG A 129 -11.13 6.24 5.16
CA ARG A 129 -10.18 5.68 6.12
C ARG A 129 -9.11 4.91 5.36
N ILE A 130 -7.84 5.30 5.56
CA ILE A 130 -6.69 4.60 4.99
C ILE A 130 -5.68 4.31 6.10
N ASP A 131 -5.27 3.05 6.19
CA ASP A 131 -4.22 2.57 7.09
C ASP A 131 -2.95 2.31 6.27
N LEU A 132 -1.91 3.10 6.52
CA LEU A 132 -0.62 3.04 5.84
C LEU A 132 0.44 2.25 6.61
N GLN A 133 0.06 1.65 7.75
CA GLN A 133 0.94 0.73 8.48
C GLN A 133 1.26 -0.50 7.62
N LYS A 134 2.42 -1.10 7.89
CA LYS A 134 2.84 -2.32 7.20
C LYS A 134 1.82 -3.45 7.39
N PRO A 135 1.60 -4.31 6.36
CA PRO A 135 0.62 -5.39 6.43
C PRO A 135 0.97 -6.47 7.46
N ASP A 136 2.25 -6.58 7.86
CA ASP A 136 2.75 -7.50 8.88
C ASP A 136 2.81 -6.91 10.29
N HIS A 137 2.15 -5.78 10.53
CA HIS A 137 2.06 -5.19 11.87
C HIS A 137 1.37 -6.16 12.84
N ALA A 138 1.84 -6.22 14.08
CA ALA A 138 1.40 -7.21 15.09
C ALA A 138 -0.12 -7.21 15.34
N THR A 139 -0.76 -6.04 15.29
CA THR A 139 -2.21 -5.88 15.49
C THR A 139 -3.06 -6.50 14.37
N LYS A 140 -2.49 -6.72 13.18
CA LYS A 140 -3.15 -7.29 11.99
C LYS A 140 -3.02 -8.81 11.91
N ARG A 141 -2.26 -9.43 12.83
CA ARG A 141 -2.04 -10.88 12.85
C ARG A 141 -3.30 -11.59 13.34
N VAL A 142 -3.82 -12.50 12.51
CA VAL A 142 -5.04 -13.27 12.81
C VAL A 142 -4.76 -14.72 13.16
N ARG A 143 -3.64 -15.28 12.69
CA ARG A 143 -3.31 -16.69 12.92
C ARG A 143 -1.81 -16.92 12.75
N GLU A 144 -1.29 -17.90 13.49
CA GLU A 144 0.04 -18.47 13.29
C GLU A 144 -0.02 -20.01 13.34
N GLY A 145 0.99 -20.66 12.75
CA GLY A 145 1.07 -22.12 12.71
C GLY A 145 2.30 -22.61 11.95
N LYS A 146 2.35 -23.93 11.75
CA LYS A 146 3.43 -24.56 10.97
C LYS A 146 2.86 -25.19 9.70
N VAL A 147 3.58 -25.04 8.59
CA VAL A 147 3.29 -25.70 7.31
C VAL A 147 4.58 -26.38 6.84
N GLY A 148 4.68 -27.69 7.08
CA GLY A 148 5.94 -28.42 6.91
C GLY A 148 7.06 -27.79 7.76
N PRO A 149 8.23 -27.50 7.18
CA PRO A 149 9.35 -26.91 7.92
C PRO A 149 9.23 -25.39 8.16
N TRP A 150 8.10 -24.77 7.79
CA TRP A 150 7.90 -23.33 7.86
C TRP A 150 7.03 -22.94 9.04
N ASN A 151 7.48 -22.00 9.86
CA ASN A 151 6.63 -21.21 10.72
C ASN A 151 5.92 -20.16 9.86
N VAL A 152 4.59 -20.08 9.97
CA VAL A 152 3.75 -19.24 9.11
C VAL A 152 2.90 -18.34 9.97
N GLN A 153 2.87 -17.06 9.64
CA GLN A 153 2.01 -16.06 10.26
C GLN A 153 1.09 -15.49 9.18
N TYR A 154 -0.18 -15.34 9.51
CA TYR A 154 -1.21 -14.82 8.62
C TYR A 154 -1.72 -13.49 9.17
N PHE A 155 -1.83 -12.50 8.28
CA PHE A 155 -2.29 -11.16 8.61
C PHE A 155 -3.45 -10.79 7.69
N LEU A 156 -4.43 -10.08 8.25
CA LEU A 156 -5.51 -9.43 7.52
C LEU A 156 -5.41 -7.93 7.76
N ASP A 157 -5.26 -7.18 6.69
CA ASP A 157 -5.05 -5.74 6.73
C ASP A 157 -6.17 -5.02 5.95
N PRO A 158 -7.27 -4.59 6.63
CA PRO A 158 -8.30 -3.76 6.02
C PRO A 158 -7.80 -2.31 5.95
N TRP A 159 -6.97 -2.02 4.95
CA TRP A 159 -6.24 -0.77 4.86
C TRP A 159 -7.01 0.38 4.19
N LEU A 160 -8.05 0.09 3.39
CA LEU A 160 -8.84 1.10 2.67
C LEU A 160 -10.32 0.93 2.95
N GLU A 161 -10.97 2.03 3.28
CA GLU A 161 -12.41 2.21 3.26
C GLU A 161 -12.74 3.60 2.73
N LEU A 162 -13.49 3.65 1.63
CA LEU A 162 -13.95 4.87 0.98
C LEU A 162 -15.45 4.74 0.73
N SER A 163 -16.24 5.73 1.12
CA SER A 163 -17.67 5.76 0.83
C SER A 163 -18.15 7.17 0.51
N GLY A 164 -19.14 7.25 -0.36
CA GLY A 164 -19.72 8.51 -0.80
C GLY A 164 -20.98 8.29 -1.62
N ARG A 165 -21.43 9.34 -2.31
CA ARG A 165 -22.61 9.33 -3.15
C ARG A 165 -22.33 10.02 -4.47
N PHE A 166 -22.89 9.49 -5.54
CA PHE A 166 -22.85 10.08 -6.88
C PHE A 166 -24.01 11.05 -7.12
N LEU A 167 -23.91 11.85 -8.17
CA LEU A 167 -24.95 12.80 -8.62
C LEU A 167 -26.30 12.15 -8.89
N ASP A 168 -26.32 10.88 -9.30
CA ASP A 168 -27.55 10.11 -9.54
C ASP A 168 -28.23 9.62 -8.25
N GLY A 169 -27.60 9.88 -7.09
CA GLY A 169 -28.07 9.44 -5.76
C GLY A 169 -27.63 8.03 -5.38
N THR A 170 -26.89 7.31 -6.23
CA THR A 170 -26.29 6.00 -5.91
C THR A 170 -25.18 6.15 -4.88
N SER A 171 -25.25 5.40 -3.79
CA SER A 171 -24.18 5.39 -2.79
C SER A 171 -23.18 4.29 -3.08
N TYR A 172 -21.90 4.57 -2.89
CA TYR A 172 -20.82 3.59 -3.09
C TYR A 172 -20.01 3.36 -1.81
N ARG A 173 -19.43 2.17 -1.71
CA ARG A 173 -18.42 1.82 -0.69
C ARG A 173 -17.35 0.95 -1.35
N LEU A 174 -16.11 1.42 -1.31
CA LEU A 174 -14.92 0.73 -1.79
C LEU A 174 -14.10 0.30 -0.58
N GLN A 175 -13.68 -0.95 -0.55
CA GLN A 175 -12.88 -1.53 0.53
C GLN A 175 -11.67 -2.26 -0.04
N GLY A 176 -10.49 -2.05 0.57
CA GLY A 176 -9.25 -2.76 0.27
C GLY A 176 -8.79 -3.59 1.47
N LEU A 177 -8.68 -4.91 1.27
CA LEU A 177 -8.18 -5.87 2.26
C LEU A 177 -6.94 -6.56 1.72
N GLU A 178 -5.79 -6.37 2.36
CA GLU A 178 -4.58 -7.12 2.03
C GLU A 178 -4.48 -8.37 2.91
N LYS A 179 -4.36 -9.53 2.26
CA LYS A 179 -4.10 -10.83 2.90
C LYS A 179 -2.62 -11.09 2.80
N TYR A 180 -1.90 -11.03 3.91
CA TYR A 180 -0.46 -11.20 3.94
C TYR A 180 -0.06 -12.45 4.72
N GLN A 181 0.92 -13.16 4.19
CA GLN A 181 1.46 -14.36 4.79
C GLN A 181 2.99 -14.26 4.88
N ALA A 182 3.53 -14.26 6.11
CA ALA A 182 4.95 -14.38 6.37
C ALA A 182 5.33 -15.82 6.70
N ARG A 183 6.40 -16.32 6.10
CA ARG A 183 6.91 -17.67 6.33
C ARG A 183 8.40 -17.60 6.67
N ARG A 184 8.79 -18.28 7.74
CA ARG A 184 10.19 -18.38 8.16
C ARG A 184 10.54 -19.83 8.49
N LYS A 185 11.70 -20.29 8.01
CA LYS A 185 12.27 -21.57 8.42
C LYS A 185 13.73 -21.42 8.81
N THR A 186 14.16 -22.18 9.80
CA THR A 186 15.57 -22.33 10.19
C THR A 186 16.00 -23.74 9.83
N TYR A 187 17.16 -23.89 9.26
CA TYR A 187 17.73 -25.18 8.85
C TYR A 187 19.25 -25.19 9.00
N ARG A 188 19.83 -26.35 9.20
CA ARG A 188 21.29 -26.52 9.18
C ARG A 188 21.76 -26.65 7.73
N SER A 189 22.78 -25.87 7.36
CA SER A 189 23.44 -25.99 6.07
C SER A 189 24.34 -27.24 6.05
N ARG A 190 24.80 -27.63 4.84
CA ARG A 190 25.72 -28.77 4.68
C ARG A 190 27.02 -28.61 5.49
N SER A 191 27.44 -27.37 5.77
CA SER A 191 28.59 -27.04 6.61
C SER A 191 28.29 -26.98 8.12
N GLY A 192 27.12 -27.50 8.57
CA GLY A 192 26.69 -27.49 9.96
C GLY A 192 26.18 -26.16 10.53
N LYS A 193 26.31 -25.05 9.77
CA LYS A 193 25.88 -23.71 10.21
C LYS A 193 24.35 -23.56 10.15
N SER A 194 23.77 -22.96 11.19
CA SER A 194 22.35 -22.61 11.19
C SER A 194 22.09 -21.46 10.22
N LYS A 195 21.13 -21.64 9.31
CA LYS A 195 20.65 -20.64 8.36
C LYS A 195 19.14 -20.43 8.49
N SER A 196 18.69 -19.20 8.28
CA SER A 196 17.25 -18.89 8.21
C SER A 196 16.90 -18.47 6.78
N LYS A 197 15.67 -18.82 6.36
CA LYS A 197 15.07 -18.39 5.09
C LYS A 197 13.68 -17.81 5.38
N SER A 198 13.41 -16.63 4.84
CA SER A 198 12.10 -15.99 4.93
C SER A 198 11.47 -15.89 3.54
N LYS A 199 10.16 -15.99 3.46
CA LYS A 199 9.35 -15.75 2.26
C LYS A 199 8.06 -15.08 2.66
N SER A 200 7.50 -14.24 1.81
CA SER A 200 6.18 -13.64 1.99
C SER A 200 5.30 -13.90 0.76
N LYS A 201 4.00 -13.84 0.97
CA LYS A 201 3.00 -13.80 -0.09
C LYS A 201 1.96 -12.77 0.32
N SER A 202 1.48 -11.97 -0.61
CA SER A 202 0.34 -11.10 -0.38
C SER A 202 -0.66 -11.24 -1.53
N ALA A 203 -1.90 -10.83 -1.26
CA ALA A 203 -2.95 -10.67 -2.25
C ALA A 203 -3.86 -9.55 -1.77
N LEU A 204 -4.10 -8.56 -2.63
CA LEU A 204 -5.07 -7.51 -2.36
C LEU A 204 -6.44 -7.97 -2.83
N GLN A 205 -7.42 -7.90 -1.95
CA GLN A 205 -8.82 -8.05 -2.26
C GLN A 205 -9.47 -6.67 -2.28
N VAL A 206 -10.06 -6.30 -3.41
CA VAL A 206 -10.85 -5.09 -3.56
C VAL A 206 -12.33 -5.48 -3.59
N THR A 207 -13.15 -4.81 -2.79
CA THR A 207 -14.60 -5.00 -2.76
C THR A 207 -15.29 -3.67 -3.02
N LEU A 208 -16.08 -3.62 -4.08
CA LEU A 208 -16.93 -2.49 -4.41
C LEU A 208 -18.38 -2.86 -4.15
N SER A 209 -19.09 -1.99 -3.43
CA SER A 209 -20.52 -2.07 -3.16
C SER A 209 -21.22 -0.83 -3.66
N LEU A 210 -22.25 -0.99 -4.50
CA LEU A 210 -23.14 0.10 -4.91
C LEU A 210 -24.55 -0.13 -4.34
N LYS A 211 -25.13 0.93 -3.76
CA LYS A 211 -26.54 0.98 -3.41
C LYS A 211 -27.23 1.90 -4.39
N PRO A 212 -27.96 1.35 -5.39
CA PRO A 212 -28.65 2.14 -6.40
C PRO A 212 -29.71 3.03 -5.79
N ASN A 213 -30.00 4.15 -6.44
CA ASN A 213 -31.13 4.97 -6.11
C ASN A 213 -32.43 4.29 -6.57
N PRO A 214 -33.35 3.89 -5.65
CA PRO A 214 -34.54 3.14 -6.03
C PRO A 214 -35.54 3.95 -6.90
N LYS A 215 -35.39 5.28 -6.95
CA LYS A 215 -36.19 6.12 -7.85
C LYS A 215 -35.74 6.08 -9.31
N ARG A 216 -34.53 5.57 -9.59
CA ARG A 216 -33.93 5.54 -10.94
C ARG A 216 -33.73 4.16 -11.50
N TYR A 217 -33.55 3.16 -10.63
CA TYR A 217 -33.13 1.82 -11.04
C TYR A 217 -34.14 0.78 -10.52
N ALA A 218 -34.39 -0.25 -11.32
CA ALA A 218 -35.25 -1.36 -10.99
C ALA A 218 -34.73 -2.19 -9.80
N GLU A 219 -35.61 -2.98 -9.19
CA GLU A 219 -35.25 -3.82 -8.05
C GLU A 219 -34.24 -4.93 -8.38
N SER A 220 -33.65 -5.47 -7.33
CA SER A 220 -32.39 -6.21 -7.34
C SER A 220 -32.38 -7.56 -8.06
N GLU A 221 -33.53 -8.23 -8.28
CA GLU A 221 -33.54 -9.58 -8.85
C GLU A 221 -33.16 -9.61 -10.33
N GLU A 222 -33.66 -8.68 -11.13
CA GLU A 222 -33.29 -8.54 -12.55
C GLU A 222 -31.82 -8.12 -12.74
N LEU A 223 -31.29 -7.35 -11.77
CA LEU A 223 -29.91 -6.87 -11.78
C LEU A 223 -28.87 -7.99 -11.66
N SER A 224 -29.19 -9.10 -10.97
CA SER A 224 -28.23 -10.18 -10.75
C SER A 224 -27.81 -10.90 -12.04
N ALA A 225 -28.73 -11.09 -12.99
CA ALA A 225 -28.42 -11.68 -14.30
C ALA A 225 -27.60 -10.72 -15.18
N LYS A 226 -28.00 -9.44 -15.20
CA LYS A 226 -27.35 -8.37 -15.97
C LYS A 226 -25.92 -8.13 -15.48
N LEU A 227 -25.67 -8.19 -14.16
CA LEU A 227 -24.34 -8.05 -13.57
C LEU A 227 -23.32 -9.05 -14.12
N LYS A 228 -23.72 -10.32 -14.28
CA LYS A 228 -22.82 -11.35 -14.80
C LYS A 228 -22.46 -11.13 -16.27
N GLN A 229 -23.38 -10.55 -17.05
CA GLN A 229 -23.18 -10.28 -18.47
C GLN A 229 -22.36 -9.00 -18.72
N SER A 230 -22.50 -7.98 -17.85
CA SER A 230 -21.81 -6.71 -17.98
C SER A 230 -20.40 -6.70 -17.37
N LEU A 231 -19.99 -7.79 -16.72
CA LEU A 231 -18.72 -7.85 -16.00
C LEU A 231 -17.54 -7.82 -16.96
N GLN A 232 -16.75 -6.77 -16.86
CA GLN A 232 -15.49 -6.58 -17.57
C GLN A 232 -14.41 -6.19 -16.56
N LEU A 233 -13.50 -7.11 -16.28
CA LEU A 233 -12.37 -6.89 -15.39
C LEU A 233 -11.06 -7.10 -16.15
N PRO A 234 -9.96 -6.45 -15.73
CA PRO A 234 -8.66 -6.71 -16.32
C PRO A 234 -8.29 -8.20 -16.27
N PRO A 235 -7.69 -8.79 -17.32
CA PRO A 235 -7.42 -10.22 -17.44
C PRO A 235 -6.51 -10.78 -16.35
N TRP A 236 -5.65 -9.94 -15.77
CA TRP A 236 -4.76 -10.28 -14.66
C TRP A 236 -5.46 -10.31 -13.29
N SER A 237 -6.69 -9.80 -13.18
CA SER A 237 -7.48 -9.83 -11.95
C SER A 237 -8.29 -11.12 -11.85
N ASN A 238 -8.59 -11.54 -10.62
CA ASN A 238 -9.38 -12.74 -10.38
C ASN A 238 -10.69 -12.35 -9.67
N GLN A 239 -11.81 -12.48 -10.36
CA GLN A 239 -13.13 -12.30 -9.78
C GLN A 239 -13.36 -13.31 -8.66
N LYS A 240 -13.77 -12.84 -7.48
CA LYS A 240 -14.15 -13.67 -6.34
C LYS A 240 -15.64 -13.77 -6.14
N PHE A 241 -16.32 -12.66 -6.29
CA PHE A 241 -17.76 -12.57 -6.09
C PHE A 241 -18.34 -11.46 -6.95
N VAL A 242 -19.49 -11.73 -7.55
CA VAL A 242 -20.38 -10.74 -8.16
C VAL A 242 -21.81 -11.12 -7.89
N GLY A 243 -22.62 -10.19 -7.43
CA GLY A 243 -24.02 -10.45 -7.15
C GLY A 243 -24.70 -9.33 -6.39
N VAL A 244 -25.94 -9.59 -6.03
CA VAL A 244 -26.76 -8.69 -5.22
C VAL A 244 -26.87 -9.25 -3.81
N HIS A 245 -26.67 -8.40 -2.83
CA HIS A 245 -26.88 -8.71 -1.41
C HIS A 245 -27.75 -7.62 -0.78
N LYS A 246 -28.97 -8.00 -0.39
CA LYS A 246 -30.02 -7.06 0.04
C LYS A 246 -30.29 -6.04 -1.09
N ASP A 247 -30.07 -4.76 -0.82
CA ASP A 247 -30.27 -3.60 -1.71
C ASP A 247 -28.96 -3.12 -2.38
N ARG A 248 -27.91 -3.96 -2.39
CA ARG A 248 -26.57 -3.58 -2.86
C ARG A 248 -26.05 -4.52 -3.91
N LEU A 249 -25.45 -3.95 -4.94
CA LEU A 249 -24.62 -4.67 -5.90
C LEU A 249 -23.22 -4.82 -5.31
N LEU A 250 -22.68 -6.02 -5.30
CA LEU A 250 -21.36 -6.34 -4.75
C LEU A 250 -20.50 -6.96 -5.83
N LEU A 251 -19.28 -6.43 -5.94
CA LEU A 251 -18.22 -6.98 -6.78
C LEU A 251 -16.93 -7.08 -5.97
N THR A 252 -16.36 -8.27 -5.90
CA THR A 252 -15.08 -8.52 -5.22
C THR A 252 -14.11 -9.15 -6.19
N ALA A 253 -12.92 -8.55 -6.29
CA ALA A 253 -11.81 -9.02 -7.12
C ALA A 253 -10.51 -9.14 -6.30
N LEU A 254 -9.63 -10.04 -6.73
CA LEU A 254 -8.26 -10.16 -6.23
C LEU A 254 -7.28 -9.61 -7.26
N THR A 255 -6.22 -8.95 -6.76
CA THR A 255 -5.08 -8.52 -7.58
C THR A 255 -3.85 -9.36 -7.26
N PRO A 256 -2.87 -9.43 -8.18
CA PRO A 256 -1.51 -9.88 -7.86
C PRO A 256 -0.88 -9.09 -6.71
N ALA A 257 0.17 -9.64 -6.11
CA ALA A 257 0.86 -9.05 -4.95
C ALA A 257 1.60 -7.73 -5.30
N ASP A 258 2.05 -7.63 -6.51
CA ASP A 258 2.86 -6.56 -7.11
C ASP A 258 2.03 -5.51 -7.86
N TRP A 259 0.79 -5.30 -7.43
CA TRP A 259 -0.06 -4.23 -7.96
C TRP A 259 0.50 -2.83 -7.68
N HIS A 260 0.19 -1.88 -8.56
CA HIS A 260 0.66 -0.50 -8.51
C HIS A 260 -0.47 0.49 -8.21
N GLY A 261 -0.15 1.57 -7.48
CA GLY A 261 -1.09 2.67 -7.18
C GLY A 261 -1.34 3.61 -8.35
N LYS A 262 -0.55 3.53 -9.43
CA LYS A 262 -0.62 4.40 -10.60
C LYS A 262 -1.46 3.81 -11.72
N PRO A 263 -2.12 4.65 -12.55
CA PRO A 263 -2.99 4.18 -13.62
C PRO A 263 -2.24 3.69 -14.87
N ILE A 264 -1.05 4.21 -15.11
CA ILE A 264 -0.26 3.97 -16.33
C ILE A 264 1.13 3.42 -15.94
N PRO A 265 1.62 2.38 -16.64
CA PRO A 265 2.98 1.90 -16.43
C PRO A 265 4.01 2.95 -16.85
N PRO A 266 5.18 2.98 -16.20
CA PRO A 266 6.30 3.82 -16.61
C PRO A 266 6.81 3.46 -18.02
N ASN A 267 6.70 2.18 -18.39
CA ASN A 267 6.98 1.66 -19.72
C ASN A 267 5.68 1.08 -20.31
N PRO A 268 5.20 1.57 -21.48
CA PRO A 268 3.98 1.10 -22.13
C PRO A 268 4.00 -0.41 -22.47
N ASP A 269 5.18 -0.98 -22.68
CA ASP A 269 5.36 -2.38 -23.07
C ASP A 269 5.47 -3.34 -21.86
N ASP A 270 5.21 -2.85 -20.64
CA ASP A 270 5.28 -3.67 -19.43
C ASP A 270 3.96 -4.41 -19.16
N ASP A 271 3.83 -5.60 -19.72
CA ASP A 271 2.69 -6.50 -19.50
C ASP A 271 2.53 -6.96 -18.04
N SER A 272 3.56 -6.77 -17.21
CA SER A 272 3.54 -7.12 -15.78
C SER A 272 3.00 -6.01 -14.88
N PHE A 273 2.58 -4.88 -15.44
CA PHE A 273 2.07 -3.73 -14.69
C PHE A 273 0.59 -3.90 -14.31
N PHE A 274 0.32 -4.25 -13.06
CA PHE A 274 -1.03 -4.44 -12.55
C PHE A 274 -1.55 -3.16 -11.87
N SER A 275 -2.29 -2.35 -12.62
CA SER A 275 -2.82 -1.07 -12.14
C SER A 275 -4.04 -1.23 -11.23
N GLY A 276 -3.89 -0.90 -9.93
CA GLY A 276 -4.99 -0.86 -8.99
C GLY A 276 -6.11 0.12 -9.36
N PRO A 277 -5.81 1.37 -9.75
CA PRO A 277 -6.81 2.32 -10.24
C PRO A 277 -7.58 1.82 -11.46
N HIS A 278 -6.92 1.15 -12.41
CA HIS A 278 -7.59 0.55 -13.57
C HIS A 278 -8.59 -0.53 -13.13
N LEU A 279 -8.21 -1.42 -12.21
CA LEU A 279 -9.13 -2.42 -11.67
C LEU A 279 -10.36 -1.75 -11.05
N VAL A 280 -10.16 -0.76 -10.18
CA VAL A 280 -11.26 -0.05 -9.51
C VAL A 280 -12.18 0.63 -10.53
N ALA A 281 -11.62 1.30 -11.53
CA ALA A 281 -12.39 1.93 -12.61
C ALA A 281 -13.24 0.90 -13.36
N MET A 282 -12.66 -0.24 -13.74
CA MET A 282 -13.39 -1.32 -14.44
C MET A 282 -14.47 -1.94 -13.56
N MET A 283 -14.26 -2.04 -12.24
CA MET A 283 -15.28 -2.48 -11.29
C MET A 283 -16.48 -1.53 -11.27
N PHE A 284 -16.24 -0.20 -11.19
CA PHE A 284 -17.32 0.80 -11.27
C PHE A 284 -18.05 0.73 -12.60
N LEU A 285 -17.34 0.72 -13.71
CA LEU A 285 -17.93 0.65 -15.05
C LEU A 285 -18.80 -0.60 -15.23
N SER A 286 -18.34 -1.77 -14.80
CA SER A 286 -19.09 -3.02 -14.86
C SER A 286 -20.40 -2.95 -14.09
N LEU A 287 -20.37 -2.42 -12.86
CA LEU A 287 -21.59 -2.28 -12.05
C LEU A 287 -22.54 -1.22 -12.65
N TYR A 288 -22.02 -0.09 -13.13
CA TYR A 288 -22.85 0.94 -13.77
C TYR A 288 -23.42 0.51 -15.11
N GLN A 289 -22.71 -0.30 -15.88
CA GLN A 289 -23.26 -0.87 -17.11
C GLN A 289 -24.49 -1.74 -16.83
N ALA A 290 -24.47 -2.54 -15.76
CA ALA A 290 -25.64 -3.30 -15.34
C ALA A 290 -26.78 -2.40 -14.86
N LEU A 291 -26.48 -1.34 -14.10
CA LEU A 291 -27.46 -0.35 -13.65
C LEU A 291 -28.13 0.37 -14.83
N ASN A 292 -27.36 0.83 -15.79
CA ASN A 292 -27.89 1.52 -16.98
C ASN A 292 -28.85 0.66 -17.82
N GLN A 293 -28.60 -0.66 -17.89
CA GLN A 293 -29.49 -1.62 -18.54
C GLN A 293 -30.81 -1.83 -17.76
N SER A 294 -30.88 -1.37 -16.53
CA SER A 294 -32.05 -1.51 -15.63
C SER A 294 -32.70 -0.19 -15.25
N GLN A 295 -32.35 0.90 -15.94
CA GLN A 295 -32.99 2.19 -15.72
C GLN A 295 -34.51 2.09 -15.93
N LEU A 296 -35.26 2.58 -14.96
CA LEU A 296 -36.70 2.79 -15.11
C LEU A 296 -36.93 3.88 -16.15
N LYS A 297 -37.79 3.61 -17.13
CA LYS A 297 -38.22 4.67 -18.06
C LYS A 297 -38.87 5.77 -17.23
N GLN A 298 -38.36 6.96 -17.31
CA GLN A 298 -39.05 8.14 -16.80
C GLN A 298 -40.23 8.38 -17.75
N GLU A 299 -41.45 8.07 -17.30
CA GLU A 299 -42.69 8.52 -17.93
C GLU A 299 -42.92 10.02 -17.64
#